data_6bb7c5b3c77a5360fd7b1bebf5a5663e
#
_entry.id   6bb7c5b3c77a5360fd7b1bebf5a5663e
#
_cell.length_a   1.000
_cell.length_b   1.000
_cell.length_c   1.000
_cell.angle_alpha   90.00
_cell.angle_beta   90.00
_cell.angle_gamma   90.00
#
_symmetry.space_group_name_H-M   'P 1'
#
loop_
_entity.id
_entity.type
_entity.pdbx_description
1 polymer ?
#
loop_
_entity_poly.entity_id
_entity_poly.type
_entity_poly.pdbx_seq_one_letter_code
_entity_poly.pdbx_strand_id
1 'polypeptide(L)'
;MHCREHAAQLRERHEEFKELGADIVAVGTGDRRYAEAFVHDEQIPFLVLVDDDAAAARAASLQTLNWFQLTRPRTWKATRATSKRGYHVHKAGKRVKQIGATFVVGAGDRVRYEHLDADSTDHAPLAEVIAALRAP
;
A
#
# COMPACT_ATOMS: atom_id res chain seq x y z
N MET A 1 6.47 0.77 7.47
CA MET A 1 5.78 1.50 8.54
C MET A 1 4.55 2.22 7.99
N HIS A 2 4.67 3.13 7.04
CA HIS A 2 3.54 3.83 6.42
C HIS A 2 2.59 2.89 5.67
N CYS A 3 3.09 1.86 4.98
CA CYS A 3 2.26 0.84 4.34
C CYS A 3 1.35 0.09 5.34
N ARG A 4 1.80 -0.13 6.58
CA ARG A 4 0.98 -0.74 7.63
C ARG A 4 -0.14 0.20 8.07
N GLU A 5 0.15 1.50 8.19
CA GLU A 5 -0.86 2.51 8.51
C GLU A 5 -1.93 2.60 7.42
N HIS A 6 -1.51 2.58 6.14
CA HIS A 6 -2.45 2.58 5.01
C HIS A 6 -3.30 1.31 4.97
N ALA A 7 -2.69 0.15 5.20
CA ALA A 7 -3.41 -1.12 5.29
C ALA A 7 -4.42 -1.15 6.46
N ALA A 8 -4.09 -0.54 7.60
CA ALA A 8 -5.02 -0.41 8.71
C ALA A 8 -6.23 0.45 8.35
N GLN A 9 -6.01 1.57 7.62
CA GLN A 9 -7.10 2.43 7.13
C GLN A 9 -8.01 1.67 6.14
N LEU A 10 -7.43 0.87 5.24
CA LEU A 10 -8.18 0.02 4.31
C LEU A 10 -8.98 -1.06 5.06
N ARG A 11 -8.38 -1.68 6.09
CA ARG A 11 -9.07 -2.65 6.95
C ARG A 11 -10.28 -2.03 7.65
N GLU A 12 -10.13 -0.85 8.23
CA GLU A 12 -11.20 -0.15 8.94
C GLU A 12 -12.41 0.16 8.05
N ARG A 13 -12.16 0.34 6.75
CA ARG A 13 -13.20 0.63 5.76
C ARG A 13 -13.53 -0.54 4.84
N HIS A 14 -13.06 -1.75 5.15
CA HIS A 14 -13.20 -2.92 4.29
C HIS A 14 -14.67 -3.24 3.93
N GLU A 15 -15.58 -3.11 4.89
CA GLU A 15 -17.01 -3.35 4.63
C GLU A 15 -17.59 -2.33 3.64
N GLU A 16 -17.16 -1.07 3.69
CA GLU A 16 -17.59 -0.06 2.72
C GLU A 16 -17.16 -0.42 1.28
N PHE A 17 -15.94 -0.97 1.11
CA PHE A 17 -15.48 -1.46 -0.20
C PHE A 17 -16.35 -2.63 -0.69
N LYS A 18 -16.70 -3.56 0.19
CA LYS A 18 -17.59 -4.67 -0.13
C LYS A 18 -18.99 -4.23 -0.52
N GLU A 19 -19.56 -3.26 0.19
CA GLU A 19 -20.86 -2.67 -0.15
C GLU A 19 -20.85 -2.00 -1.52
N LEU A 20 -19.70 -1.50 -1.95
CA LEU A 20 -19.50 -0.96 -3.31
C LEU A 20 -19.21 -2.03 -4.37
N GLY A 21 -19.22 -3.31 -3.99
CA GLY A 21 -18.95 -4.43 -4.89
C GLY A 21 -17.47 -4.56 -5.28
N ALA A 22 -16.56 -4.04 -4.45
CA ALA A 22 -15.13 -4.07 -4.70
C ALA A 22 -14.41 -5.02 -3.75
N ASP A 23 -13.40 -5.72 -4.28
CA ASP A 23 -12.43 -6.47 -3.49
C ASP A 23 -11.10 -5.71 -3.40
N ILE A 24 -10.43 -5.85 -2.25
CA ILE A 24 -9.10 -5.28 -2.04
C ILE A 24 -8.06 -6.39 -2.20
N VAL A 25 -7.03 -6.11 -2.98
CA VAL A 25 -5.84 -6.96 -3.10
C VAL A 25 -4.61 -6.12 -2.81
N ALA A 26 -3.83 -6.52 -1.83
CA ALA A 26 -2.52 -5.92 -1.57
C ALA A 26 -1.40 -6.76 -2.18
N VAL A 27 -0.38 -6.11 -2.74
CA VAL A 27 0.80 -6.76 -3.29
C VAL A 27 2.03 -6.31 -2.51
N GLY A 28 2.60 -7.23 -1.75
CA GLY A 28 3.78 -6.98 -0.92
C GLY A 28 5.08 -7.25 -1.67
N THR A 29 6.13 -6.51 -1.31
CA THR A 29 7.49 -6.65 -1.86
C THR A 29 8.41 -7.53 -1.02
N GLY A 30 7.89 -8.09 0.07
CA GLY A 30 8.59 -9.00 0.97
C GLY A 30 8.49 -10.47 0.55
N ASP A 31 9.12 -11.35 1.31
CA ASP A 31 8.91 -12.78 1.18
C ASP A 31 7.58 -13.24 1.81
N ARG A 32 7.23 -14.51 1.57
CA ARG A 32 5.98 -15.10 2.07
C ARG A 32 5.85 -15.04 3.59
N ARG A 33 6.93 -15.29 4.32
CA ARG A 33 6.93 -15.23 5.80
C ARG A 33 6.60 -13.83 6.30
N TYR A 34 7.11 -12.82 5.60
CA TYR A 34 6.83 -11.43 5.92
C TYR A 34 5.37 -11.07 5.65
N ALA A 35 4.81 -11.55 4.54
CA ALA A 35 3.40 -11.35 4.21
C ALA A 35 2.46 -12.04 5.22
N GLU A 36 2.77 -13.28 5.61
CA GLU A 36 2.00 -14.02 6.64
C GLU A 36 2.03 -13.29 7.99
N ALA A 37 3.20 -12.83 8.43
CA ALA A 37 3.33 -12.04 9.66
C ALA A 37 2.54 -10.71 9.56
N PHE A 38 2.59 -10.04 8.42
CA PHE A 38 1.83 -8.82 8.20
C PHE A 38 0.32 -9.03 8.27
N VAL A 39 -0.21 -10.07 7.62
CA VAL A 39 -1.64 -10.42 7.66
C VAL A 39 -2.08 -10.72 9.08
N HIS A 40 -1.28 -11.49 9.82
CA HIS A 40 -1.58 -11.86 11.21
C HIS A 40 -1.53 -10.65 12.15
N ASP A 41 -0.44 -9.89 12.12
CA ASP A 41 -0.20 -8.79 13.06
C ASP A 41 -1.18 -7.62 12.86
N GLU A 42 -1.52 -7.33 11.60
CA GLU A 42 -2.43 -6.24 11.26
C GLU A 42 -3.88 -6.70 11.08
N GLN A 43 -4.16 -8.00 11.28
CA GLN A 43 -5.50 -8.58 11.12
C GLN A 43 -6.16 -8.20 9.79
N ILE A 44 -5.41 -8.38 8.68
CA ILE A 44 -5.83 -7.98 7.34
C ILE A 44 -6.94 -8.89 6.82
N PRO A 45 -8.14 -8.38 6.48
CA PRO A 45 -9.28 -9.18 6.03
C PRO A 45 -9.32 -9.42 4.53
N PHE A 46 -8.37 -8.90 3.77
CA PHE A 46 -8.31 -8.98 2.31
C PHE A 46 -7.07 -9.73 1.82
N LEU A 47 -7.08 -10.09 0.52
CA LEU A 47 -6.00 -10.86 -0.09
C LEU A 47 -4.68 -10.09 -0.11
N VAL A 48 -3.62 -10.75 0.34
CA VAL A 48 -2.24 -10.25 0.23
C VAL A 48 -1.42 -11.20 -0.64
N LEU A 49 -0.91 -10.69 -1.73
CA LEU A 49 -0.01 -11.38 -2.66
C LEU A 49 1.44 -10.97 -2.42
N VAL A 50 2.36 -11.81 -2.85
CA VAL A 50 3.79 -11.54 -2.77
C VAL A 50 4.36 -11.43 -4.18
N ASP A 51 5.11 -10.35 -4.43
CA ASP A 51 5.78 -10.07 -5.70
C ASP A 51 7.30 -10.16 -5.52
N ASP A 52 7.82 -11.38 -5.40
CA ASP A 52 9.24 -11.62 -5.13
C ASP A 52 10.16 -11.08 -6.23
N ASP A 53 9.74 -11.19 -7.50
CA ASP A 53 10.53 -10.84 -8.67
C ASP A 53 10.32 -9.40 -9.17
N ALA A 54 9.55 -8.60 -8.45
CA ALA A 54 9.14 -7.26 -8.87
C ALA A 54 8.39 -7.24 -10.23
N ALA A 55 7.72 -8.32 -10.59
CA ALA A 55 6.98 -8.40 -11.85
C ALA A 55 5.79 -7.43 -11.88
N ALA A 56 5.00 -7.41 -10.81
CA ALA A 56 3.90 -6.47 -10.66
C ALA A 56 4.39 -5.01 -10.60
N ALA A 57 5.47 -4.76 -9.86
CA ALA A 57 6.07 -3.44 -9.77
C ALA A 57 6.57 -2.93 -11.14
N ARG A 58 7.20 -3.79 -11.94
CA ARG A 58 7.62 -3.43 -13.31
C ARG A 58 6.43 -3.18 -14.22
N ALA A 59 5.39 -4.03 -14.15
CA ALA A 59 4.17 -3.85 -14.94
C ALA A 59 3.46 -2.54 -14.62
N ALA A 60 3.48 -2.12 -13.35
CA ALA A 60 2.93 -0.85 -12.89
C ALA A 60 3.89 0.34 -13.07
N SER A 61 5.07 0.15 -13.66
CA SER A 61 6.10 1.19 -13.84
C SER A 61 6.52 1.89 -12.54
N LEU A 62 6.51 1.16 -11.42
CA LEU A 62 6.83 1.72 -10.12
C LEU A 62 8.30 2.11 -10.00
N GLN A 63 8.53 3.25 -9.39
CA GLN A 63 9.88 3.76 -9.15
C GLN A 63 10.50 3.16 -7.88
N THR A 64 11.82 3.17 -7.82
CA THR A 64 12.58 2.82 -6.61
C THR A 64 13.12 4.09 -5.98
N LEU A 65 12.92 4.26 -4.69
CA LEU A 65 13.46 5.38 -3.91
C LEU A 65 15.00 5.43 -4.02
N ASN A 66 15.53 6.57 -4.38
CA ASN A 66 16.96 6.80 -4.27
C ASN A 66 17.33 7.21 -2.83
N TRP A 67 18.63 7.13 -2.49
CA TRP A 67 19.14 7.44 -1.16
C TRP A 67 18.77 8.86 -0.67
N PHE A 68 18.75 9.85 -1.56
CA PHE A 68 18.42 11.24 -1.24
C PHE A 68 16.96 11.44 -0.80
N GLN A 69 16.02 10.61 -1.32
CA GLN A 69 14.62 10.70 -0.92
C GLN A 69 14.38 10.16 0.49
N LEU A 70 15.19 9.22 0.97
CA LEU A 70 15.12 8.69 2.34
C LEU A 70 15.58 9.70 3.40
N THR A 71 16.41 10.69 3.02
CA THR A 71 16.95 11.70 3.94
C THR A 71 16.11 12.97 4.05
N ARG A 72 15.00 13.06 3.32
CA ARG A 72 14.13 14.25 3.35
C ARG A 72 13.49 14.45 4.74
N PRO A 73 13.44 15.70 5.26
CA PRO A 73 12.84 16.01 6.56
C PRO A 73 11.37 15.59 6.68
N ARG A 74 10.63 15.61 5.57
CA ARG A 74 9.22 15.19 5.51
C ARG A 74 9.06 13.72 5.87
N THR A 75 9.92 12.85 5.34
CA THR A 75 9.91 11.41 5.65
C THR A 75 10.17 11.14 7.12
N TRP A 76 11.08 11.88 7.74
CA TRP A 76 11.40 11.78 9.16
C TRP A 76 10.25 12.20 10.08
N LYS A 77 9.56 13.29 9.77
CA LYS A 77 8.38 13.75 10.52
C LYS A 77 7.24 12.73 10.45
N ALA A 78 6.97 12.20 9.27
CA ALA A 78 5.93 11.19 9.06
C ALA A 78 6.25 9.89 9.81
N THR A 79 7.49 9.40 9.74
CA THR A 79 7.94 8.21 10.47
C THR A 79 7.77 8.36 11.98
N ARG A 80 8.12 9.53 12.54
CA ARG A 80 7.98 9.83 13.97
C ARG A 80 6.50 9.90 14.41
N ALA A 81 5.62 10.45 13.56
CA ALA A 81 4.19 10.50 13.84
C ALA A 81 3.56 9.09 13.83
N THR A 82 3.94 8.24 12.87
CA THR A 82 3.44 6.87 12.75
C THR A 82 3.93 5.99 13.90
N SER A 83 5.18 6.14 14.35
CA SER A 83 5.73 5.43 15.51
C SER A 83 4.96 5.75 16.80
N LYS A 84 4.53 7.01 16.98
CA LYS A 84 3.72 7.42 18.14
C LYS A 84 2.33 6.79 18.18
N ARG A 85 1.83 6.31 17.01
CA ARG A 85 0.55 5.59 16.90
C ARG A 85 0.66 4.08 17.16
N GLY A 86 1.83 3.60 17.61
CA GLY A 86 2.03 2.19 17.99
C GLY A 86 2.43 1.25 16.85
N TYR A 87 2.69 1.75 15.63
CA TYR A 87 3.17 0.93 14.53
C TYR A 87 4.68 0.69 14.65
N HIS A 88 5.09 -0.57 14.81
CA HIS A 88 6.48 -0.97 14.96
C HIS A 88 7.14 -1.32 13.64
N VAL A 89 8.42 -0.98 13.50
CA VAL A 89 9.26 -1.36 12.36
C VAL A 89 9.77 -2.77 12.61
N HIS A 90 9.25 -3.75 11.86
CA HIS A 90 9.88 -5.07 11.75
C HIS A 90 10.98 -5.05 10.68
N LYS A 91 11.80 -6.11 10.61
CA LYS A 91 12.87 -6.23 9.59
C LYS A 91 12.33 -5.86 8.21
N ALA A 92 12.96 -4.88 7.58
CA ALA A 92 12.60 -4.46 6.23
C ALA A 92 12.79 -5.58 5.22
N GLY A 93 11.83 -5.74 4.30
CA GLY A 93 11.93 -6.70 3.21
C GLY A 93 13.05 -6.35 2.21
N LYS A 94 13.36 -7.27 1.30
CA LYS A 94 14.46 -7.13 0.32
C LYS A 94 14.36 -5.87 -0.57
N ARG A 95 13.15 -5.36 -0.80
CA ARG A 95 12.88 -4.19 -1.67
C ARG A 95 12.25 -3.02 -0.92
N VAL A 96 12.79 -2.71 0.25
CA VAL A 96 12.34 -1.59 1.10
C VAL A 96 12.33 -0.22 0.40
N LYS A 97 13.09 -0.08 -0.67
CA LYS A 97 13.18 1.15 -1.48
C LYS A 97 12.11 1.24 -2.59
N GLN A 98 11.32 0.19 -2.79
CA GLN A 98 10.25 0.19 -3.78
C GLN A 98 9.15 1.15 -3.34
N ILE A 99 8.78 2.11 -4.20
CA ILE A 99 7.63 3.00 -3.99
C ILE A 99 6.36 2.26 -4.37
N GLY A 100 5.28 2.54 -3.65
CA GLY A 100 3.98 1.93 -3.86
C GLY A 100 3.13 2.60 -4.93
N ALA A 101 1.98 2.01 -5.17
CA ALA A 101 0.92 2.59 -5.97
C ALA A 101 -0.43 2.01 -5.54
N THR A 102 -1.49 2.73 -5.87
CA THR A 102 -2.88 2.28 -5.70
C THR A 102 -3.61 2.39 -7.04
N PHE A 103 -4.28 1.32 -7.41
CA PHE A 103 -5.09 1.26 -8.63
C PHE A 103 -6.52 0.86 -8.28
N VAL A 104 -7.50 1.46 -8.95
CA VAL A 104 -8.86 0.96 -9.01
C VAL A 104 -9.07 0.40 -10.41
N VAL A 105 -9.30 -0.91 -10.48
CA VAL A 105 -9.51 -1.62 -11.75
C VAL A 105 -10.97 -2.02 -11.84
N GLY A 106 -11.63 -1.62 -12.91
CA GLY A 106 -13.00 -1.97 -13.20
C GLY A 106 -13.13 -3.15 -14.16
N ALA A 107 -14.34 -3.51 -14.51
CA ALA A 107 -14.63 -4.57 -15.48
C ALA A 107 -13.97 -4.27 -16.83
N GLY A 108 -13.49 -5.34 -17.50
CA GLY A 108 -12.79 -5.23 -18.79
C GLY A 108 -11.38 -4.64 -18.67
N ASP A 109 -10.72 -4.89 -17.56
CA ASP A 109 -9.33 -4.46 -17.30
C ASP A 109 -9.09 -2.95 -17.41
N ARG A 110 -10.12 -2.15 -17.13
CA ARG A 110 -10.01 -0.70 -17.15
C ARG A 110 -9.48 -0.17 -15.84
N VAL A 111 -8.36 0.53 -15.88
CA VAL A 111 -7.88 1.33 -14.74
C VAL A 111 -8.75 2.58 -14.64
N ARG A 112 -9.52 2.70 -13.56
CA ARG A 112 -10.41 3.83 -13.28
C ARG A 112 -9.72 4.92 -12.46
N TYR A 113 -8.74 4.51 -11.66
CA TYR A 113 -7.96 5.40 -10.81
C TYR A 113 -6.55 4.86 -10.67
N GLU A 114 -5.60 5.75 -10.69
CA GLU A 114 -4.19 5.45 -10.49
C GLU A 114 -3.57 6.51 -9.59
N HIS A 115 -2.88 6.07 -8.55
CA HIS A 115 -2.05 6.91 -7.70
C HIS A 115 -0.68 6.24 -7.58
N LEU A 116 0.34 6.87 -8.11
CA LEU A 116 1.73 6.45 -7.93
C LEU A 116 2.33 7.26 -6.79
N ASP A 117 2.74 6.58 -5.72
CA ASP A 117 3.29 7.25 -4.55
C ASP A 117 4.54 8.04 -4.93
N ALA A 118 4.64 9.30 -4.53
CA ALA A 118 5.83 10.12 -4.76
C ALA A 118 6.97 9.77 -3.80
N ASP A 119 6.65 9.27 -2.63
CA ASP A 119 7.59 8.80 -1.61
C ASP A 119 6.90 7.76 -0.67
N SER A 120 7.63 7.24 0.29
CA SER A 120 7.12 6.22 1.23
C SER A 120 6.03 6.72 2.21
N THR A 121 5.69 7.99 2.19
CA THR A 121 4.67 8.62 3.04
C THR A 121 3.45 9.08 2.26
N ASP A 122 3.55 9.04 0.94
CA ASP A 122 2.49 9.38 0.02
C ASP A 122 1.67 8.12 -0.28
N HIS A 123 0.39 8.15 0.01
CA HIS A 123 -0.55 7.07 -0.28
C HIS A 123 -1.83 7.66 -0.83
N ALA A 124 -2.51 6.91 -1.67
CA ALA A 124 -3.79 7.30 -2.25
C ALA A 124 -4.78 7.74 -1.15
N PRO A 125 -5.36 8.93 -1.24
CA PRO A 125 -6.44 9.33 -0.34
C PRO A 125 -7.64 8.39 -0.50
N LEU A 126 -8.08 7.76 0.59
CA LEU A 126 -9.19 6.79 0.53
C LEU A 126 -10.48 7.39 -0.04
N ALA A 127 -10.71 8.69 0.17
CA ALA A 127 -11.87 9.39 -0.40
C ALA A 127 -11.85 9.37 -1.93
N GLU A 128 -10.67 9.50 -2.56
CA GLU A 128 -10.51 9.45 -4.02
C GLU A 128 -10.71 8.03 -4.55
N VAL A 129 -10.15 7.03 -3.84
CA VAL A 129 -10.32 5.61 -4.18
C VAL A 129 -11.80 5.23 -4.15
N ILE A 130 -12.53 5.64 -3.11
CA ILE A 130 -13.97 5.38 -2.97
C ILE A 130 -14.77 6.13 -4.03
N ALA A 131 -14.42 7.38 -4.33
CA ALA A 131 -15.06 8.13 -5.42
C ALA A 131 -14.89 7.44 -6.77
N ALA A 132 -13.71 6.89 -7.04
CA ALA A 132 -13.45 6.12 -8.27
C ALA A 132 -14.25 4.80 -8.35
N LEU A 133 -14.53 4.16 -7.20
CA LEU A 133 -15.39 2.97 -7.16
C LEU A 133 -16.86 3.31 -7.42
N ARG A 134 -17.32 4.48 -7.00
CA ARG A 134 -18.70 4.96 -7.22
C ARG A 134 -18.94 5.53 -8.61
N ALA A 135 -17.87 5.87 -9.33
CA ALA A 135 -17.99 6.36 -10.69
C ALA A 135 -18.55 5.27 -11.63
N PRO A 136 -19.41 5.59 -12.60
CA PRO A 136 -20.00 4.63 -13.55
C PRO A 136 -18.96 4.03 -14.51
#